data_6b7e87245317db7ff3945b43cc1e9711
#
_entry.id   6b7e87245317db7ff3945b43cc1e9711
#
_cell.length_a   1.000
_cell.length_b   1.000
_cell.length_c   1.000
_cell.angle_alpha   90.00
_cell.angle_beta   90.00
_cell.angle_gamma   90.00
#
_symmetry.space_group_name_H-M   'P 1'
#
loop_
_entity.id
_entity.type
_entity.pdbx_description
1 polymer ?
#
loop_
_entity_poly.entity_id
_entity_poly.type
_entity_poly.pdbx_seq_one_letter_code
_entity_poly.pdbx_strand_id
1 'polypeptide(L)'
;MKIIQFREAICEAMSEEMRRDESVYLMGEEVAEYNGAYKASKGMLDEFGEMRVIDTPISELGFSGIAIGSAMIGNRPIIEYMTFNFSLVGIDQIINNAAKMRQMSGGQFNIPIVFRGPTGSAGQLAATHSQAFESWFANCPGLKVVVPSNPKDAKGLLKSAIRDNDPVIFMESEQMYGDKGEVPEGEYLIPIGVADVKRKGNDVTIVSFGKIIKEAYKAADVLSEEGIECEIIDLRTVRPLDHKTILDSVKKTNRLIILEEAWPFGNVATEITYQVQEQAFDYLDAPIIKINTADTPAPFSPGLLAEWLPNSEDVIKAVKKVLYK
;
A
#
# COMPACT_ATOMS: atom_id res chain seq x y z
N MET A 1 -1.35 16.43 18.12
CA MET A 1 -1.88 15.19 17.53
C MET A 1 -3.39 15.28 17.50
N LYS A 2 -4.02 14.88 16.39
CA LYS A 2 -5.47 14.72 16.26
C LYS A 2 -5.79 13.27 15.91
N ILE A 3 -6.98 12.81 16.30
CA ILE A 3 -7.46 11.46 15.92
C ILE A 3 -8.44 11.61 14.78
N ILE A 4 -8.11 11.05 13.62
CA ILE A 4 -8.95 11.07 12.43
C ILE A 4 -9.04 9.70 11.78
N GLN A 5 -10.03 9.52 10.89
CA GLN A 5 -10.16 8.30 10.11
C GLN A 5 -9.11 8.24 8.99
N PHE A 6 -8.82 7.03 8.52
CA PHE A 6 -7.89 6.80 7.41
C PHE A 6 -8.33 7.58 6.15
N ARG A 7 -9.64 7.52 5.78
CA ARG A 7 -10.16 8.29 4.64
C ARG A 7 -10.05 9.81 4.83
N GLU A 8 -10.17 10.29 6.07
CA GLU A 8 -9.99 11.73 6.37
C GLU A 8 -8.52 12.12 6.22
N ALA A 9 -7.59 11.24 6.61
CA ALA A 9 -6.16 11.44 6.40
C ALA A 9 -5.78 11.51 4.91
N ILE A 10 -6.40 10.68 4.07
CA ILE A 10 -6.25 10.72 2.60
C ILE A 10 -6.81 12.05 2.05
N CYS A 11 -8.04 12.42 2.44
CA CYS A 11 -8.67 13.67 2.01
C CYS A 11 -7.82 14.89 2.39
N GLU A 12 -7.33 14.94 3.63
CA GLU A 12 -6.47 16.04 4.08
C GLU A 12 -5.15 16.10 3.31
N ALA A 13 -4.53 14.95 3.04
CA ALA A 13 -3.28 14.91 2.26
C ALA A 13 -3.48 15.54 0.87
N MET A 14 -4.52 15.13 0.16
CA MET A 14 -4.85 15.67 -1.16
C MET A 14 -5.18 17.15 -1.09
N SER A 15 -6.06 17.56 -0.16
CA SER A 15 -6.48 18.96 -0.02
C SER A 15 -5.32 19.88 0.35
N GLU A 16 -4.43 19.45 1.26
CA GLU A 16 -3.24 20.26 1.62
C GLU A 16 -2.29 20.43 0.44
N GLU A 17 -2.07 19.40 -0.38
CA GLU A 17 -1.23 19.50 -1.57
C GLU A 17 -1.90 20.34 -2.68
N MET A 18 -3.20 20.25 -2.85
CA MET A 18 -3.95 21.09 -3.80
C MET A 18 -3.95 22.57 -3.40
N ARG A 19 -3.96 22.91 -2.10
CA ARG A 19 -3.79 24.27 -1.61
C ARG A 19 -2.37 24.80 -1.85
N ARG A 20 -1.38 23.92 -1.71
CA ARG A 20 0.03 24.24 -1.86
C ARG A 20 0.45 24.47 -3.32
N ASP A 21 -0.16 23.73 -4.26
CA ASP A 21 0.28 23.66 -5.65
C ASP A 21 -0.94 23.60 -6.58
N GLU A 22 -1.10 24.61 -7.42
CA GLU A 22 -2.23 24.74 -8.33
C GLU A 22 -2.23 23.70 -9.46
N SER A 23 -1.07 23.06 -9.73
CA SER A 23 -0.95 22.00 -10.72
C SER A 23 -1.50 20.64 -10.24
N VAL A 24 -1.75 20.49 -8.93
CA VAL A 24 -2.32 19.25 -8.34
C VAL A 24 -3.83 19.25 -8.53
N TYR A 25 -4.38 18.16 -9.06
CA TYR A 25 -5.82 17.96 -9.20
C TYR A 25 -6.20 16.48 -9.01
N LEU A 26 -7.47 16.24 -8.66
CA LEU A 26 -8.05 14.91 -8.49
C LEU A 26 -8.96 14.59 -9.67
N MET A 27 -8.83 13.38 -10.22
CA MET A 27 -9.69 12.86 -11.28
C MET A 27 -10.03 11.40 -11.02
N GLY A 28 -11.28 11.02 -11.28
CA GLY A 28 -11.73 9.64 -11.12
C GLY A 28 -13.24 9.52 -11.19
N GLU A 29 -13.74 8.33 -10.96
CA GLU A 29 -15.18 8.06 -10.97
C GLU A 29 -15.83 8.50 -9.66
N GLU A 30 -16.86 9.34 -9.73
CA GLU A 30 -17.66 9.81 -8.57
C GLU A 30 -16.83 10.56 -7.50
N VAL A 31 -15.63 11.07 -7.83
CA VAL A 31 -14.74 11.75 -6.87
C VAL A 31 -15.22 13.15 -6.51
N ALA A 32 -16.00 13.80 -7.38
CA ALA A 32 -16.50 15.17 -7.21
C ALA A 32 -17.88 15.21 -6.54
N GLU A 33 -18.97 15.08 -7.30
CA GLU A 33 -20.33 15.28 -6.79
C GLU A 33 -20.71 14.27 -5.71
N TYR A 34 -20.33 13.01 -5.86
CA TYR A 34 -20.60 11.96 -4.86
C TYR A 34 -19.59 11.95 -3.69
N ASN A 35 -18.55 12.80 -3.74
CA ASN A 35 -17.47 12.86 -2.73
C ASN A 35 -16.66 11.56 -2.59
N GLY A 36 -16.51 10.82 -3.67
CA GLY A 36 -15.87 9.51 -3.69
C GLY A 36 -16.77 8.39 -3.16
N ALA A 37 -16.61 7.17 -3.68
CA ALA A 37 -17.35 5.99 -3.24
C ALA A 37 -17.17 5.75 -1.72
N TYR A 38 -15.98 6.00 -1.20
CA TYR A 38 -15.62 5.81 0.21
C TYR A 38 -15.47 7.11 0.99
N LYS A 39 -15.88 8.26 0.40
CA LYS A 39 -15.80 9.60 1.00
C LYS A 39 -14.37 10.09 1.27
N ALA A 40 -13.41 9.60 0.49
CA ALA A 40 -12.02 10.03 0.58
C ALA A 40 -11.75 11.40 -0.08
N SER A 41 -12.71 11.94 -0.84
CA SER A 41 -12.66 13.27 -1.46
C SER A 41 -13.74 14.22 -0.94
N LYS A 42 -14.31 13.93 0.24
CA LYS A 42 -15.44 14.69 0.80
C LYS A 42 -15.12 16.18 0.97
N GLY A 43 -15.95 17.03 0.34
CA GLY A 43 -15.86 18.49 0.41
C GLY A 43 -14.80 19.11 -0.53
N MET A 44 -14.05 18.30 -1.26
CA MET A 44 -13.00 18.82 -2.14
C MET A 44 -13.58 19.57 -3.34
N LEU A 45 -14.71 19.13 -3.92
CA LEU A 45 -15.36 19.84 -5.02
C LEU A 45 -15.78 21.26 -4.60
N ASP A 46 -16.35 21.41 -3.40
CA ASP A 46 -16.78 22.71 -2.88
C ASP A 46 -15.58 23.67 -2.68
N GLU A 47 -14.43 23.13 -2.30
CA GLU A 47 -13.23 23.93 -2.03
C GLU A 47 -12.45 24.29 -3.30
N PHE A 48 -12.26 23.32 -4.22
CA PHE A 48 -11.33 23.46 -5.35
C PHE A 48 -12.02 23.65 -6.71
N GLY A 49 -13.33 23.39 -6.79
CA GLY A 49 -14.12 23.53 -8.00
C GLY A 49 -13.93 22.40 -9.02
N GLU A 50 -14.82 22.40 -10.02
CA GLU A 50 -14.94 21.34 -11.05
C GLU A 50 -13.75 21.18 -11.98
N MET A 51 -12.89 22.19 -12.08
CA MET A 51 -11.66 22.12 -12.89
C MET A 51 -10.51 21.41 -12.17
N ARG A 52 -10.63 21.17 -10.88
CA ARG A 52 -9.59 20.53 -10.07
C ARG A 52 -10.06 19.28 -9.32
N VAL A 53 -11.36 19.03 -9.26
CA VAL A 53 -11.96 17.78 -8.76
C VAL A 53 -12.92 17.31 -9.83
N ILE A 54 -12.52 16.32 -10.61
CA ILE A 54 -13.09 16.01 -11.92
C ILE A 54 -13.70 14.61 -11.90
N ASP A 55 -15.01 14.53 -12.04
CA ASP A 55 -15.71 13.27 -12.30
C ASP A 55 -15.44 12.81 -13.74
N THR A 56 -15.17 11.53 -13.92
CA THR A 56 -14.96 10.90 -15.21
C THR A 56 -16.07 9.90 -15.51
N PRO A 57 -16.36 9.62 -16.80
CA PRO A 57 -17.07 8.40 -17.13
C PRO A 57 -16.28 7.17 -16.70
N ILE A 58 -16.94 6.00 -16.60
CA ILE A 58 -16.30 4.71 -16.35
C ILE A 58 -15.45 4.34 -17.56
N SER A 59 -14.19 4.77 -17.55
CA SER A 59 -13.24 4.61 -18.66
C SER A 59 -11.79 4.73 -18.14
N GLU A 60 -11.35 3.74 -17.37
CA GLU A 60 -10.07 3.78 -16.67
C GLU A 60 -8.88 3.91 -17.63
N LEU A 61 -8.96 3.28 -18.79
CA LEU A 61 -7.97 3.47 -19.87
C LEU A 61 -7.93 4.93 -20.35
N GLY A 62 -9.09 5.53 -20.54
CA GLY A 62 -9.24 6.88 -21.08
C GLY A 62 -8.72 7.94 -20.11
N PHE A 63 -9.26 7.99 -18.89
CA PHE A 63 -8.87 9.03 -17.94
C PHE A 63 -7.43 8.86 -17.43
N SER A 64 -6.91 7.62 -17.34
CA SER A 64 -5.49 7.39 -17.01
C SER A 64 -4.58 7.94 -18.11
N GLY A 65 -4.92 7.75 -19.38
CA GLY A 65 -4.16 8.30 -20.51
C GLY A 65 -4.17 9.84 -20.54
N ILE A 66 -5.34 10.46 -20.30
CA ILE A 66 -5.49 11.91 -20.21
C ILE A 66 -4.60 12.46 -19.07
N ALA A 67 -4.64 11.83 -17.91
CA ALA A 67 -3.86 12.26 -16.75
C ALA A 67 -2.34 12.14 -16.99
N ILE A 68 -1.87 11.08 -17.65
CA ILE A 68 -0.47 10.93 -18.01
C ILE A 68 -0.04 12.03 -18.98
N GLY A 69 -0.85 12.31 -20.02
CA GLY A 69 -0.57 13.43 -20.93
C GLY A 69 -0.54 14.78 -20.20
N SER A 70 -1.42 14.98 -19.25
CA SER A 70 -1.43 16.18 -18.38
C SER A 70 -0.18 16.26 -17.49
N ALA A 71 0.31 15.14 -16.96
CA ALA A 71 1.55 15.09 -16.19
C ALA A 71 2.78 15.45 -17.04
N MET A 72 2.82 15.02 -18.31
CA MET A 72 3.92 15.36 -19.23
C MET A 72 4.07 16.87 -19.50
N ILE A 73 2.99 17.63 -19.35
CA ILE A 73 3.01 19.10 -19.52
C ILE A 73 3.11 19.87 -18.20
N GLY A 74 3.37 19.18 -17.09
CA GLY A 74 3.72 19.77 -15.79
C GLY A 74 2.63 19.76 -14.72
N ASN A 75 1.44 19.23 -14.99
CA ASN A 75 0.44 19.02 -13.96
C ASN A 75 0.77 17.80 -13.07
N ARG A 76 0.14 17.74 -11.90
CA ARG A 76 0.30 16.67 -10.89
C ARG A 76 -1.04 15.98 -10.61
N PRO A 77 -1.51 15.12 -11.52
CA PRO A 77 -2.78 14.42 -11.35
C PRO A 77 -2.72 13.39 -10.23
N ILE A 78 -3.80 13.33 -9.46
CA ILE A 78 -4.15 12.23 -8.58
C ILE A 78 -5.30 11.48 -9.24
N ILE A 79 -5.07 10.24 -9.61
CA ILE A 79 -6.09 9.37 -10.22
C ILE A 79 -6.65 8.45 -9.15
N GLU A 80 -7.96 8.48 -8.96
CA GLU A 80 -8.66 7.52 -8.12
C GLU A 80 -9.30 6.43 -8.97
N TYR A 81 -8.91 5.19 -8.77
CA TYR A 81 -9.71 4.03 -9.16
C TYR A 81 -10.68 3.69 -8.03
N MET A 82 -11.95 3.53 -8.33
CA MET A 82 -12.97 3.18 -7.34
C MET A 82 -12.58 1.92 -6.55
N THR A 83 -11.97 0.95 -7.22
CA THR A 83 -11.16 -0.11 -6.63
C THR A 83 -9.95 -0.36 -7.50
N PHE A 84 -8.80 -0.65 -6.90
CA PHE A 84 -7.56 -0.90 -7.65
C PHE A 84 -7.66 -2.14 -8.56
N ASN A 85 -8.68 -2.98 -8.36
CA ASN A 85 -9.01 -4.06 -9.29
C ASN A 85 -9.27 -3.56 -10.71
N PHE A 86 -9.83 -2.36 -10.88
CA PHE A 86 -10.13 -1.76 -12.18
C PHE A 86 -8.95 -1.01 -12.78
N SER A 87 -7.84 -0.88 -12.06
CA SER A 87 -6.57 -0.47 -12.67
C SER A 87 -6.14 -1.43 -13.79
N LEU A 88 -6.63 -2.69 -13.78
CA LEU A 88 -6.41 -3.65 -14.86
C LEU A 88 -7.00 -3.19 -16.19
N VAL A 89 -8.10 -2.43 -16.20
CA VAL A 89 -8.66 -1.83 -17.43
C VAL A 89 -7.73 -0.75 -17.99
N GLY A 90 -7.04 -0.01 -17.09
CA GLY A 90 -6.08 1.03 -17.44
C GLY A 90 -4.62 0.59 -17.41
N ILE A 91 -4.32 -0.71 -17.28
CA ILE A 91 -2.97 -1.21 -16.97
C ILE A 91 -1.94 -0.84 -18.03
N ASP A 92 -2.32 -0.78 -19.30
CA ASP A 92 -1.44 -0.37 -20.39
C ASP A 92 -0.93 1.06 -20.18
N GLN A 93 -1.81 1.96 -19.74
CA GLN A 93 -1.44 3.35 -19.45
C GLN A 93 -0.43 3.43 -18.30
N ILE A 94 -0.61 2.63 -17.27
CA ILE A 94 0.29 2.62 -16.10
C ILE A 94 1.65 2.03 -16.50
N ILE A 95 1.65 0.83 -17.09
CA ILE A 95 2.87 0.04 -17.34
C ILE A 95 3.65 0.53 -18.56
N ASN A 96 2.99 0.81 -19.68
CA ASN A 96 3.66 1.18 -20.93
C ASN A 96 3.84 2.68 -21.09
N ASN A 97 2.93 3.50 -20.57
CA ASN A 97 3.04 4.95 -20.69
C ASN A 97 3.65 5.59 -19.42
N ALA A 98 2.98 5.56 -18.27
CA ALA A 98 3.49 6.25 -17.08
C ALA A 98 4.88 5.75 -16.68
N ALA A 99 5.08 4.45 -16.54
CA ALA A 99 6.33 3.87 -16.07
C ALA A 99 7.51 4.01 -17.03
N LYS A 100 7.27 4.18 -18.33
CA LYS A 100 8.34 4.14 -19.36
C LYS A 100 8.64 5.48 -20.01
N MET A 101 7.70 6.43 -19.98
CA MET A 101 7.81 7.68 -20.74
C MET A 101 9.06 8.47 -20.40
N ARG A 102 9.46 8.54 -19.13
CA ARG A 102 10.68 9.22 -18.73
C ARG A 102 11.93 8.64 -19.40
N GLN A 103 12.04 7.31 -19.46
CA GLN A 103 13.15 6.66 -20.15
C GLN A 103 13.08 6.83 -21.66
N MET A 104 11.90 6.63 -22.26
CA MET A 104 11.72 6.72 -23.72
C MET A 104 11.96 8.14 -24.23
N SER A 105 11.69 9.15 -23.42
CA SER A 105 11.96 10.55 -23.78
C SER A 105 13.40 11.02 -23.49
N GLY A 106 14.27 10.13 -23.00
CA GLY A 106 15.62 10.53 -22.58
C GLY A 106 15.62 11.49 -21.39
N GLY A 107 14.62 11.41 -20.53
CA GLY A 107 14.47 12.26 -19.33
C GLY A 107 13.81 13.62 -19.59
N GLN A 108 13.28 13.87 -20.80
CA GLN A 108 12.60 15.13 -21.13
C GLN A 108 11.29 15.31 -20.40
N PHE A 109 10.57 14.21 -20.14
CA PHE A 109 9.31 14.22 -19.40
C PHE A 109 9.47 13.59 -18.02
N ASN A 110 9.04 14.29 -16.98
CA ASN A 110 8.66 13.69 -15.71
C ASN A 110 7.19 13.27 -15.79
N ILE A 111 6.81 12.26 -15.01
CA ILE A 111 5.41 11.81 -14.93
C ILE A 111 4.98 11.85 -13.46
N PRO A 112 4.78 13.04 -12.89
CA PRO A 112 4.41 13.24 -11.50
C PRO A 112 2.93 12.91 -11.28
N ILE A 113 2.59 11.63 -11.29
CA ILE A 113 1.23 11.12 -11.17
C ILE A 113 1.09 10.15 -10.01
N VAL A 114 -0.02 10.23 -9.29
CA VAL A 114 -0.40 9.24 -8.29
C VAL A 114 -1.62 8.48 -8.79
N PHE A 115 -1.50 7.16 -8.85
CA PHE A 115 -2.64 6.26 -9.03
C PHE A 115 -2.99 5.67 -7.67
N ARG A 116 -4.19 5.96 -7.16
CA ARG A 116 -4.65 5.50 -5.85
C ARG A 116 -5.97 4.76 -5.89
N GLY A 117 -6.21 3.97 -4.90
CA GLY A 117 -7.47 3.24 -4.69
C GLY A 117 -7.29 2.05 -3.75
N PRO A 118 -8.40 1.45 -3.28
CA PRO A 118 -8.35 0.31 -2.39
C PRO A 118 -7.94 -0.97 -3.12
N THR A 119 -7.11 -1.77 -2.46
CA THR A 119 -6.61 -3.07 -2.89
C THR A 119 -7.00 -4.16 -1.90
N GLY A 120 -6.87 -5.41 -2.31
CA GLY A 120 -7.11 -6.58 -1.48
C GLY A 120 -8.59 -6.84 -1.20
N SER A 121 -8.88 -7.66 -0.21
CA SER A 121 -10.23 -8.01 0.18
C SER A 121 -10.98 -6.83 0.77
N ALA A 122 -12.14 -6.55 0.19
CA ALA A 122 -13.06 -5.50 0.61
C ALA A 122 -14.26 -6.04 1.42
N GLY A 123 -14.21 -7.30 1.85
CA GLY A 123 -15.32 -8.01 2.45
C GLY A 123 -16.04 -8.89 1.42
N GLN A 124 -17.36 -8.88 1.41
CA GLN A 124 -18.18 -9.77 0.56
C GLN A 124 -18.37 -9.24 -0.87
N LEU A 125 -17.29 -8.86 -1.57
CA LEU A 125 -17.35 -8.39 -2.96
C LEU A 125 -16.86 -9.44 -3.97
N ALA A 126 -16.36 -10.59 -3.50
CA ALA A 126 -15.90 -11.73 -4.29
C ALA A 126 -14.67 -11.46 -5.17
N ALA A 127 -14.41 -12.36 -6.10
CA ALA A 127 -13.13 -12.58 -6.76
C ALA A 127 -12.58 -11.37 -7.52
N THR A 128 -13.42 -10.64 -8.26
CA THR A 128 -12.98 -9.54 -9.13
C THR A 128 -12.78 -8.19 -8.39
N HIS A 129 -13.17 -8.12 -7.11
CA HIS A 129 -13.07 -6.93 -6.27
C HIS A 129 -12.24 -7.13 -5.02
N SER A 130 -11.45 -8.20 -4.95
CA SER A 130 -10.71 -8.59 -3.74
C SER A 130 -9.30 -9.06 -4.06
N GLN A 131 -8.69 -8.49 -5.08
CA GLN A 131 -7.36 -8.87 -5.55
C GLN A 131 -6.31 -7.91 -5.01
N ALA A 132 -5.12 -8.43 -4.71
CA ALA A 132 -3.97 -7.68 -4.25
C ALA A 132 -2.90 -7.68 -5.36
N PHE A 133 -2.58 -6.51 -5.91
CA PHE A 133 -1.70 -6.36 -7.07
C PHE A 133 -0.38 -5.67 -6.77
N GLU A 134 0.00 -5.53 -5.51
CA GLU A 134 1.21 -4.84 -5.10
C GLU A 134 2.44 -5.37 -5.83
N SER A 135 2.58 -6.71 -5.92
CA SER A 135 3.70 -7.35 -6.61
C SER A 135 3.69 -7.13 -8.12
N TRP A 136 2.53 -7.02 -8.75
CA TRP A 136 2.42 -6.78 -10.20
C TRP A 136 3.01 -5.42 -10.57
N PHE A 137 2.65 -4.39 -9.82
CA PHE A 137 3.17 -3.04 -10.05
C PHE A 137 4.60 -2.88 -9.51
N ALA A 138 4.94 -3.53 -8.41
CA ALA A 138 6.30 -3.52 -7.88
C ALA A 138 7.30 -4.20 -8.84
N ASN A 139 6.89 -5.18 -9.63
CA ASN A 139 7.73 -5.80 -10.66
C ASN A 139 8.02 -4.86 -11.84
N CYS A 140 7.25 -3.79 -12.04
CA CYS A 140 7.42 -2.88 -13.17
C CYS A 140 8.47 -1.79 -12.88
N PRO A 141 9.64 -1.77 -13.58
CA PRO A 141 10.59 -0.67 -13.47
C PRO A 141 9.98 0.66 -13.90
N GLY A 142 10.22 1.72 -13.11
CA GLY A 142 9.70 3.07 -13.32
C GLY A 142 8.51 3.41 -12.44
N LEU A 143 7.95 2.45 -11.70
CA LEU A 143 6.90 2.70 -10.68
C LEU A 143 7.46 2.66 -9.27
N LYS A 144 6.87 3.48 -8.38
CA LYS A 144 6.95 3.32 -6.93
C LYS A 144 5.62 2.76 -6.43
N VAL A 145 5.65 1.92 -5.40
CA VAL A 145 4.45 1.26 -4.86
C VAL A 145 4.42 1.44 -3.35
N VAL A 146 3.38 2.11 -2.86
CA VAL A 146 3.19 2.53 -1.47
C VAL A 146 1.91 1.90 -0.92
N VAL A 147 1.97 1.31 0.27
CA VAL A 147 0.85 0.60 0.91
C VAL A 147 0.79 0.94 2.40
N PRO A 148 0.20 2.07 2.79
CA PRO A 148 0.12 2.49 4.18
C PRO A 148 -0.81 1.58 5.00
N SER A 149 -0.55 1.47 6.30
CA SER A 149 -1.32 0.65 7.24
C SER A 149 -2.12 1.44 8.29
N ASN A 150 -1.95 2.76 8.35
CA ASN A 150 -2.58 3.62 9.34
C ASN A 150 -2.75 5.07 8.85
N PRO A 151 -3.60 5.90 9.51
CA PRO A 151 -3.89 7.27 9.07
C PRO A 151 -2.66 8.20 8.99
N LYS A 152 -1.73 8.11 9.94
CA LYS A 152 -0.50 8.92 9.95
C LYS A 152 0.34 8.62 8.70
N ASP A 153 0.58 7.35 8.44
CA ASP A 153 1.40 6.93 7.32
C ASP A 153 0.69 7.23 5.98
N ALA A 154 -0.63 7.03 5.92
CA ALA A 154 -1.43 7.38 4.74
C ALA A 154 -1.27 8.85 4.36
N LYS A 155 -1.45 9.78 5.31
CA LYS A 155 -1.31 11.21 5.04
C LYS A 155 0.11 11.59 4.63
N GLY A 156 1.12 11.18 5.41
CA GLY A 156 2.50 11.57 5.18
C GLY A 156 3.09 10.99 3.88
N LEU A 157 2.76 9.73 3.56
CA LEU A 157 3.21 9.06 2.34
C LEU A 157 2.48 9.57 1.10
N LEU A 158 1.17 9.86 1.18
CA LEU A 158 0.43 10.40 0.04
C LEU A 158 0.94 11.80 -0.34
N LYS A 159 1.22 12.65 0.63
CA LYS A 159 1.87 13.95 0.36
C LYS A 159 3.24 13.78 -0.31
N SER A 160 4.05 12.82 0.15
CA SER A 160 5.32 12.50 -0.49
C SER A 160 5.13 11.97 -1.91
N ALA A 161 4.12 11.14 -2.16
CA ALA A 161 3.78 10.62 -3.46
C ALA A 161 3.36 11.72 -4.45
N ILE A 162 2.51 12.67 -4.00
CA ILE A 162 2.07 13.81 -4.84
C ILE A 162 3.25 14.72 -5.22
N ARG A 163 4.23 14.85 -4.32
CA ARG A 163 5.44 15.68 -4.57
C ARG A 163 6.51 14.95 -5.40
N ASP A 164 6.37 13.66 -5.60
CA ASP A 164 7.33 12.88 -6.40
C ASP A 164 7.23 13.23 -7.90
N ASN A 165 8.33 13.13 -8.61
CA ASN A 165 8.38 13.40 -10.06
C ASN A 165 8.25 12.13 -10.91
N ASP A 166 8.20 10.96 -10.27
CA ASP A 166 7.98 9.67 -10.90
C ASP A 166 6.58 9.13 -10.55
N PRO A 167 6.01 8.22 -11.34
CA PRO A 167 4.70 7.64 -11.07
C PRO A 167 4.68 6.85 -9.76
N VAL A 168 3.68 7.09 -8.93
CA VAL A 168 3.46 6.38 -7.67
C VAL A 168 2.12 5.66 -7.70
N ILE A 169 2.16 4.37 -7.41
CA ILE A 169 1.01 3.53 -7.11
C ILE A 169 0.78 3.59 -5.60
N PHE A 170 -0.39 4.07 -5.18
CA PHE A 170 -0.73 4.26 -3.78
C PHE A 170 -1.94 3.40 -3.42
N MET A 171 -1.69 2.25 -2.79
CA MET A 171 -2.71 1.25 -2.52
C MET A 171 -3.25 1.35 -1.11
N GLU A 172 -4.55 1.47 -1.00
CA GLU A 172 -5.31 1.62 0.24
C GLU A 172 -6.10 0.34 0.54
N SER A 173 -7.01 0.38 1.53
CA SER A 173 -7.96 -0.72 1.75
C SER A 173 -9.31 -0.17 2.18
N GLU A 174 -10.38 -0.68 1.58
CA GLU A 174 -11.76 -0.32 1.96
C GLU A 174 -12.02 -0.56 3.44
N GLN A 175 -11.52 -1.66 3.97
CA GLN A 175 -11.73 -2.03 5.37
C GLN A 175 -10.99 -1.12 6.36
N MET A 176 -10.01 -0.32 5.89
CA MET A 176 -9.28 0.64 6.72
C MET A 176 -9.86 2.05 6.69
N TYR A 177 -10.73 2.41 5.73
CA TYR A 177 -11.20 3.79 5.61
C TYR A 177 -11.87 4.35 6.86
N GLY A 178 -12.48 3.50 7.68
CA GLY A 178 -13.06 3.86 8.97
C GLY A 178 -12.10 3.79 10.17
N ASP A 179 -10.91 3.25 10.00
CA ASP A 179 -9.93 3.11 11.09
C ASP A 179 -9.47 4.47 11.58
N LYS A 180 -9.49 4.65 12.88
CA LYS A 180 -9.03 5.87 13.52
C LYS A 180 -7.58 5.72 14.00
N GLY A 181 -6.82 6.81 13.90
CA GLY A 181 -5.46 6.85 14.41
C GLY A 181 -4.99 8.27 14.65
N GLU A 182 -3.92 8.39 15.43
CA GLU A 182 -3.27 9.66 15.68
C GLU A 182 -2.53 10.16 14.45
N VAL A 183 -2.74 11.42 14.09
CA VAL A 183 -2.07 12.10 12.99
C VAL A 183 -1.42 13.39 13.52
N PRO A 184 -0.16 13.68 13.19
CA PRO A 184 0.47 14.95 13.55
C PRO A 184 -0.30 16.15 13.01
N GLU A 185 -0.35 17.21 13.77
CA GLU A 185 -0.80 18.51 13.29
C GLU A 185 0.33 19.21 12.55
N GLY A 186 -0.05 20.06 11.57
CA GLY A 186 0.91 20.79 10.76
C GLY A 186 1.53 19.96 9.63
N GLU A 187 2.57 20.51 9.04
CA GLU A 187 3.25 19.95 7.87
C GLU A 187 4.17 18.80 8.27
N TYR A 188 3.99 17.64 7.65
CA TYR A 188 4.96 16.54 7.72
C TYR A 188 4.90 15.67 6.47
N LEU A 189 6.00 15.02 6.18
CA LEU A 189 6.16 14.06 5.11
C LEU A 189 6.74 12.75 5.68
N ILE A 190 6.42 11.65 5.05
CA ILE A 190 7.08 10.36 5.31
C ILE A 190 7.80 9.97 4.02
N PRO A 191 9.11 9.71 4.06
CA PRO A 191 9.86 9.37 2.87
C PRO A 191 9.43 8.01 2.32
N ILE A 192 9.29 7.93 0.99
CA ILE A 192 9.03 6.69 0.26
C ILE A 192 10.29 5.82 0.31
N GLY A 193 10.13 4.51 0.56
CA GLY A 193 11.24 3.56 0.65
C GLY A 193 11.84 3.40 2.04
N VAL A 194 11.16 3.89 3.08
CA VAL A 194 11.60 3.75 4.47
C VAL A 194 10.52 3.00 5.27
N ALA A 195 10.87 1.82 5.75
CA ALA A 195 10.02 1.01 6.62
C ALA A 195 9.96 1.56 8.05
N ASP A 196 9.00 1.08 8.83
CA ASP A 196 8.83 1.48 10.23
C ASP A 196 8.83 0.26 11.16
N VAL A 197 9.68 0.26 12.16
CA VAL A 197 9.66 -0.76 13.22
C VAL A 197 8.58 -0.40 14.22
N LYS A 198 7.38 -0.96 14.02
CA LYS A 198 6.19 -0.66 14.82
C LYS A 198 6.23 -1.28 16.23
N ARG A 199 6.89 -2.41 16.36
CA ARG A 199 7.10 -3.09 17.64
C ARG A 199 8.53 -3.63 17.66
N LYS A 200 9.26 -3.36 18.73
CA LYS A 200 10.59 -3.94 18.95
C LYS A 200 10.47 -5.32 19.56
N GLY A 201 11.33 -6.24 19.14
CA GLY A 201 11.42 -7.61 19.64
C GLY A 201 12.78 -8.23 19.33
N ASN A 202 13.08 -9.36 19.97
CA ASN A 202 14.38 -10.01 19.84
C ASN A 202 14.32 -11.49 19.40
N ASP A 203 13.12 -12.08 19.35
CA ASP A 203 12.98 -13.53 19.11
C ASP A 203 12.65 -13.87 17.65
N VAL A 204 11.85 -13.04 16.98
CA VAL A 204 11.43 -13.25 15.60
C VAL A 204 11.08 -11.92 14.92
N THR A 205 11.46 -11.76 13.65
CA THR A 205 11.04 -10.66 12.80
C THR A 205 9.77 -11.03 12.05
N ILE A 206 8.75 -10.19 12.11
CA ILE A 206 7.53 -10.27 11.29
C ILE A 206 7.49 -9.05 10.38
N VAL A 207 7.54 -9.26 9.08
CA VAL A 207 7.42 -8.21 8.07
C VAL A 207 6.02 -8.23 7.48
N SER A 208 5.38 -7.07 7.38
CA SER A 208 4.04 -6.95 6.79
C SER A 208 3.81 -5.53 6.26
N PHE A 209 2.66 -5.30 5.62
CA PHE A 209 2.22 -4.00 5.12
C PHE A 209 0.70 -3.97 4.91
N GLY A 210 0.13 -2.77 4.75
CA GLY A 210 -1.30 -2.60 4.54
C GLY A 210 -2.14 -3.12 5.71
N LYS A 211 -3.40 -3.49 5.45
CA LYS A 211 -4.35 -3.85 6.51
C LYS A 211 -3.99 -5.12 7.28
N ILE A 212 -3.33 -6.09 6.63
CA ILE A 212 -3.08 -7.41 7.21
C ILE A 212 -2.08 -7.38 8.36
N ILE A 213 -1.29 -6.32 8.48
CA ILE A 213 -0.36 -6.12 9.61
C ILE A 213 -1.06 -6.15 10.97
N LYS A 214 -2.37 -5.87 11.01
CA LYS A 214 -3.18 -5.96 12.24
C LYS A 214 -3.17 -7.37 12.83
N GLU A 215 -3.08 -8.39 11.99
CA GLU A 215 -3.00 -9.78 12.45
C GLU A 215 -1.64 -10.08 13.08
N ALA A 216 -0.57 -9.43 12.61
CA ALA A 216 0.74 -9.51 13.25
C ALA A 216 0.73 -8.88 14.65
N TYR A 217 0.04 -7.74 14.84
CA TYR A 217 -0.09 -7.11 16.17
C TYR A 217 -0.85 -8.02 17.14
N LYS A 218 -2.01 -8.55 16.73
CA LYS A 218 -2.79 -9.48 17.56
C LYS A 218 -1.98 -10.70 17.97
N ALA A 219 -1.26 -11.30 17.01
CA ALA A 219 -0.41 -12.45 17.30
C ALA A 219 0.73 -12.11 18.28
N ALA A 220 1.39 -10.96 18.08
CA ALA A 220 2.49 -10.54 18.94
C ALA A 220 2.02 -10.22 20.37
N ASP A 221 0.80 -9.71 20.57
CA ASP A 221 0.23 -9.49 21.90
C ASP A 221 0.03 -10.81 22.64
N VAL A 222 -0.54 -11.82 21.99
CA VAL A 222 -0.71 -13.18 22.56
C VAL A 222 0.65 -13.82 22.87
N LEU A 223 1.60 -13.72 21.93
CA LEU A 223 2.91 -14.34 22.09
C LEU A 223 3.76 -13.68 23.18
N SER A 224 3.57 -12.39 23.44
CA SER A 224 4.28 -11.71 24.53
C SER A 224 3.85 -12.19 25.92
N GLU A 225 2.59 -12.65 26.07
CA GLU A 225 2.13 -13.31 27.29
C GLU A 225 2.85 -14.65 27.55
N GLU A 226 3.35 -15.27 26.46
CA GLU A 226 4.16 -16.49 26.52
C GLU A 226 5.68 -16.19 26.59
N GLY A 227 6.08 -14.92 26.73
CA GLY A 227 7.48 -14.48 26.78
C GLY A 227 8.21 -14.52 25.44
N ILE A 228 7.48 -14.39 24.33
CA ILE A 228 8.04 -14.33 22.98
C ILE A 228 7.89 -12.92 22.42
N GLU A 229 9.03 -12.26 22.15
CA GLU A 229 9.08 -10.86 21.70
C GLU A 229 9.26 -10.75 20.18
N CYS A 230 8.15 -10.50 19.47
CA CYS A 230 8.14 -10.29 18.04
C CYS A 230 8.52 -8.85 17.67
N GLU A 231 9.50 -8.69 16.76
CA GLU A 231 9.74 -7.43 16.08
C GLU A 231 8.83 -7.31 14.86
N ILE A 232 8.02 -6.25 14.79
CA ILE A 232 7.09 -6.04 13.67
C ILE A 232 7.57 -4.85 12.83
N ILE A 233 7.80 -5.12 11.54
CA ILE A 233 8.20 -4.13 10.54
C ILE A 233 7.01 -3.90 9.59
N ASP A 234 6.57 -2.64 9.51
CA ASP A 234 5.66 -2.17 8.48
C ASP A 234 6.48 -1.64 7.30
N LEU A 235 6.37 -2.27 6.16
CA LEU A 235 7.12 -1.86 4.97
C LEU A 235 6.74 -0.48 4.47
N ARG A 236 5.47 -0.06 4.59
CA ARG A 236 4.94 1.20 4.04
C ARG A 236 5.09 1.30 2.52
N THR A 237 6.19 0.80 1.99
CA THR A 237 6.58 0.83 0.58
C THR A 237 7.12 -0.52 0.15
N VAL A 238 6.54 -1.09 -0.90
CA VAL A 238 7.03 -2.35 -1.47
C VAL A 238 7.96 -2.12 -2.67
N ARG A 239 7.94 -0.90 -3.24
CA ARG A 239 8.89 -0.46 -4.26
C ARG A 239 9.14 1.06 -4.13
N PRO A 240 10.38 1.53 -3.83
CA PRO A 240 11.54 0.74 -3.42
C PRO A 240 11.34 0.05 -2.06
N LEU A 241 11.95 -1.12 -1.87
CA LEU A 241 11.88 -1.87 -0.63
C LEU A 241 13.03 -1.45 0.31
N ASP A 242 12.73 -1.27 1.60
CA ASP A 242 13.75 -1.01 2.63
C ASP A 242 14.43 -2.30 3.08
N HIS A 243 15.34 -2.79 2.23
CA HIS A 243 16.12 -4.00 2.52
C HIS A 243 16.93 -3.87 3.81
N LYS A 244 17.48 -2.67 4.07
CA LYS A 244 18.33 -2.44 5.23
C LYS A 244 17.61 -2.73 6.54
N THR A 245 16.43 -2.16 6.73
CA THR A 245 15.63 -2.35 7.96
C THR A 245 15.28 -3.83 8.15
N ILE A 246 14.91 -4.55 7.08
CA ILE A 246 14.60 -5.99 7.15
C ILE A 246 15.86 -6.79 7.54
N LEU A 247 16.97 -6.57 6.86
CA LEU A 247 18.22 -7.31 7.11
C LEU A 247 18.77 -7.06 8.50
N ASP A 248 18.74 -5.82 8.99
CA ASP A 248 19.19 -5.47 10.34
C ASP A 248 18.34 -6.18 11.41
N SER A 249 17.04 -6.28 11.20
CA SER A 249 16.12 -7.01 12.09
C SER A 249 16.39 -8.52 12.05
N VAL A 250 16.53 -9.11 10.86
CA VAL A 250 16.80 -10.54 10.70
C VAL A 250 18.15 -10.92 11.35
N LYS A 251 19.19 -10.10 11.21
CA LYS A 251 20.48 -10.31 11.86
C LYS A 251 20.42 -10.29 13.39
N LYS A 252 19.43 -9.60 13.94
CA LYS A 252 19.18 -9.53 15.39
C LYS A 252 18.36 -10.71 15.88
N THR A 253 17.28 -11.08 15.17
CA THR A 253 16.30 -12.06 15.63
C THR A 253 16.55 -13.48 15.11
N ASN A 254 17.33 -13.63 14.05
CA ASN A 254 17.70 -14.87 13.37
C ASN A 254 16.51 -15.66 12.77
N ARG A 255 15.31 -15.07 12.73
CA ARG A 255 14.07 -15.71 12.26
C ARG A 255 13.20 -14.70 11.54
N LEU A 256 12.61 -15.13 10.44
CA LEU A 256 11.79 -14.27 9.60
C LEU A 256 10.45 -14.93 9.25
N ILE A 257 9.38 -14.17 9.48
CA ILE A 257 8.03 -14.44 8.98
C ILE A 257 7.59 -13.24 8.14
N ILE A 258 6.96 -13.50 7.00
CA ILE A 258 6.41 -12.47 6.13
C ILE A 258 4.92 -12.72 6.00
N LEU A 259 4.11 -11.74 6.42
CA LEU A 259 2.65 -11.78 6.37
C LEU A 259 2.16 -10.82 5.30
N GLU A 260 1.43 -11.33 4.33
CA GLU A 260 0.99 -10.56 3.17
C GLU A 260 -0.39 -11.02 2.70
N GLU A 261 -1.30 -10.09 2.42
CA GLU A 261 -2.57 -10.39 1.78
C GLU A 261 -2.40 -10.44 0.25
N ALA A 262 -1.85 -11.53 -0.21
CA ALA A 262 -1.68 -11.81 -1.64
C ALA A 262 -1.65 -13.34 -1.85
N TRP A 263 -1.84 -13.77 -3.09
CA TRP A 263 -1.63 -15.17 -3.44
C TRP A 263 -0.17 -15.58 -3.19
N PRO A 264 0.10 -16.86 -2.88
CA PRO A 264 1.43 -17.31 -2.48
C PRO A 264 2.47 -17.30 -3.60
N PHE A 265 2.05 -17.22 -4.86
CA PHE A 265 2.95 -17.27 -6.02
C PHE A 265 3.38 -15.87 -6.47
N GLY A 266 4.70 -15.62 -6.57
CA GLY A 266 5.25 -14.40 -7.17
C GLY A 266 4.90 -13.09 -6.46
N ASN A 267 4.76 -13.12 -5.14
CA ASN A 267 4.38 -11.98 -4.32
C ASN A 267 5.61 -11.23 -3.73
N VAL A 268 5.37 -10.14 -2.97
CA VAL A 268 6.41 -9.34 -2.33
C VAL A 268 7.23 -10.17 -1.33
N ALA A 269 6.57 -11.06 -0.60
CA ALA A 269 7.26 -11.96 0.34
C ALA A 269 8.31 -12.86 -0.35
N THR A 270 8.10 -13.22 -1.62
CA THR A 270 9.07 -14.01 -2.39
C THR A 270 10.33 -13.20 -2.66
N GLU A 271 10.22 -11.92 -3.00
CA GLU A 271 11.36 -11.03 -3.19
C GLU A 271 12.12 -10.83 -1.88
N ILE A 272 11.42 -10.55 -0.78
CA ILE A 272 12.05 -10.41 0.55
C ILE A 272 12.81 -11.70 0.93
N THR A 273 12.20 -12.86 0.69
CA THR A 273 12.81 -14.15 0.97
C THR A 273 14.12 -14.31 0.20
N TYR A 274 14.13 -13.96 -1.10
CA TYR A 274 15.33 -14.02 -1.92
C TYR A 274 16.43 -13.08 -1.39
N GLN A 275 16.09 -11.83 -1.09
CA GLN A 275 17.04 -10.83 -0.60
C GLN A 275 17.66 -11.22 0.75
N VAL A 276 16.88 -11.79 1.66
CA VAL A 276 17.37 -12.28 2.95
C VAL A 276 18.24 -13.53 2.75
N GLN A 277 17.84 -14.43 1.86
CA GLN A 277 18.63 -15.61 1.50
C GLN A 277 19.99 -15.21 0.91
N GLU A 278 20.06 -14.18 0.08
CA GLU A 278 21.28 -13.71 -0.55
C GLU A 278 22.23 -12.97 0.42
N GLN A 279 21.68 -12.17 1.35
CA GLN A 279 22.44 -11.20 2.13
C GLN A 279 22.53 -11.50 3.63
N ALA A 280 21.74 -12.43 4.13
CA ALA A 280 21.66 -12.76 5.56
C ALA A 280 21.42 -14.25 5.85
N PHE A 281 21.72 -15.14 4.90
CA PHE A 281 21.56 -16.60 5.09
C PHE A 281 22.24 -17.12 6.34
N ASP A 282 23.49 -16.70 6.59
CA ASP A 282 24.29 -17.16 7.73
C ASP A 282 23.72 -16.74 9.10
N TYR A 283 22.71 -15.86 9.10
CA TYR A 283 22.03 -15.43 10.34
C TYR A 283 20.73 -16.19 10.60
N LEU A 284 20.27 -17.04 9.67
CA LEU A 284 18.99 -17.72 9.82
C LEU A 284 19.11 -19.00 10.64
N ASP A 285 18.37 -19.09 11.74
CA ASP A 285 18.24 -20.29 12.58
C ASP A 285 17.08 -21.20 12.14
N ALA A 286 16.21 -20.73 11.27
CA ALA A 286 15.05 -21.48 10.78
C ALA A 286 14.72 -21.07 9.34
N PRO A 287 13.99 -21.91 8.57
CA PRO A 287 13.46 -21.52 7.27
C PRO A 287 12.53 -20.30 7.38
N ILE A 288 12.61 -19.40 6.41
CA ILE A 288 11.70 -18.27 6.28
C ILE A 288 10.28 -18.78 6.01
N ILE A 289 9.29 -18.27 6.72
CA ILE A 289 7.88 -18.63 6.52
C ILE A 289 7.14 -17.45 5.88
N LYS A 290 6.45 -17.73 4.76
CA LYS A 290 5.49 -16.82 4.16
C LYS A 290 4.08 -17.24 4.57
N ILE A 291 3.27 -16.27 4.99
CA ILE A 291 1.86 -16.42 5.32
C ILE A 291 1.08 -15.57 4.33
N ASN A 292 0.25 -16.21 3.51
CA ASN A 292 -0.48 -15.62 2.39
C ASN A 292 -1.95 -16.04 2.43
N THR A 293 -2.76 -15.47 1.53
CA THR A 293 -4.10 -15.98 1.27
C THR A 293 -4.04 -17.40 0.70
N ALA A 294 -5.16 -18.12 0.71
CA ALA A 294 -5.26 -19.35 -0.05
C ALA A 294 -5.02 -19.09 -1.55
N ASP A 295 -4.41 -20.06 -2.26
CA ASP A 295 -4.10 -19.94 -3.71
C ASP A 295 -5.35 -20.20 -4.57
N THR A 296 -6.37 -19.39 -4.34
CA THR A 296 -7.66 -19.40 -5.06
C THR A 296 -8.19 -17.98 -5.17
N PRO A 297 -9.10 -17.70 -6.13
CA PRO A 297 -9.84 -16.43 -6.12
C PRO A 297 -10.61 -16.25 -4.81
N ALA A 298 -10.74 -14.98 -4.37
CA ALA A 298 -11.44 -14.65 -3.12
C ALA A 298 -12.91 -15.10 -3.17
N PRO A 299 -13.39 -15.85 -2.15
CA PRO A 299 -14.78 -16.29 -2.09
C PRO A 299 -15.72 -15.16 -1.65
N PHE A 300 -17.02 -15.31 -1.98
CA PHE A 300 -18.06 -14.38 -1.53
C PHE A 300 -18.54 -14.66 -0.09
N SER A 301 -18.65 -15.94 0.27
CA SER A 301 -19.16 -16.37 1.59
C SER A 301 -18.24 -15.87 2.72
N PRO A 302 -18.79 -15.23 3.77
CA PRO A 302 -17.98 -14.72 4.88
C PRO A 302 -17.17 -15.81 5.60
N GLY A 303 -17.73 -17.01 5.75
CA GLY A 303 -17.02 -18.14 6.38
C GLY A 303 -15.82 -18.59 5.55
N LEU A 304 -16.00 -18.74 4.22
CA LEU A 304 -14.90 -19.09 3.32
C LEU A 304 -13.89 -17.96 3.18
N LEU A 305 -14.34 -16.70 3.22
CA LEU A 305 -13.44 -15.54 3.18
C LEU A 305 -12.54 -15.47 4.42
N ALA A 306 -13.09 -15.82 5.59
CA ALA A 306 -12.31 -15.90 6.83
C ALA A 306 -11.23 -16.99 6.79
N GLU A 307 -11.52 -18.12 6.13
CA GLU A 307 -10.53 -19.19 5.92
C GLU A 307 -9.54 -18.86 4.78
N TRP A 308 -9.94 -18.01 3.83
CA TRP A 308 -9.09 -17.59 2.72
C TRP A 308 -8.04 -16.58 3.14
N LEU A 309 -8.39 -15.67 4.06
CA LEU A 309 -7.48 -14.64 4.57
C LEU A 309 -6.56 -15.22 5.66
N PRO A 310 -5.27 -14.84 5.65
CA PRO A 310 -4.40 -15.14 6.79
C PRO A 310 -4.87 -14.40 8.05
N ASN A 311 -4.65 -15.03 9.21
CA ASN A 311 -5.09 -14.51 10.50
C ASN A 311 -4.02 -14.63 11.59
N SER A 312 -4.29 -14.11 12.77
CA SER A 312 -3.33 -14.09 13.88
C SER A 312 -2.94 -15.50 14.38
N GLU A 313 -3.81 -16.51 14.26
CA GLU A 313 -3.47 -17.89 14.63
C GLU A 313 -2.43 -18.49 13.69
N ASP A 314 -2.50 -18.16 12.39
CA ASP A 314 -1.50 -18.60 11.41
C ASP A 314 -0.13 -17.96 11.71
N VAL A 315 -0.12 -16.70 12.14
CA VAL A 315 1.12 -16.02 12.58
C VAL A 315 1.67 -16.69 13.84
N ILE A 316 0.84 -16.97 14.86
CA ILE A 316 1.24 -17.67 16.09
C ILE A 316 1.84 -19.04 15.78
N LYS A 317 1.16 -19.84 14.93
CA LYS A 317 1.66 -21.16 14.50
C LYS A 317 3.03 -21.05 13.79
N ALA A 318 3.17 -20.05 12.91
CA ALA A 318 4.42 -19.82 12.19
C ALA A 318 5.57 -19.40 13.13
N VAL A 319 5.29 -18.48 14.10
CA VAL A 319 6.25 -18.07 15.13
C VAL A 319 6.71 -19.26 15.97
N LYS A 320 5.79 -20.05 16.50
CA LYS A 320 6.12 -21.25 17.29
C LYS A 320 6.93 -22.26 16.46
N LYS A 321 6.61 -22.43 15.18
CA LYS A 321 7.34 -23.32 14.29
C LYS A 321 8.81 -22.90 14.08
N VAL A 322 9.09 -21.61 13.85
CA VAL A 322 10.46 -21.13 13.67
C VAL A 322 11.25 -21.07 14.99
N LEU A 323 10.57 -21.10 16.12
CA LEU A 323 11.17 -21.21 17.46
C LEU A 323 11.30 -22.66 17.96
N TYR A 324 10.86 -23.64 17.17
CA TYR A 324 10.84 -25.08 17.53
C TYR A 324 10.05 -25.38 18.82
N LYS A 325 8.94 -24.68 19.02
CA LYS A 325 8.03 -24.78 20.18
C LYS A 325 6.69 -25.43 19.81
#